data_fb6913de4b936b851e146c411e51e733
#
_entry.id   fb6913de4b936b851e146c411e51e733
#
_cell.length_a   1.000
_cell.length_b   1.000
_cell.length_c   1.000
_cell.angle_alpha   90.00
_cell.angle_beta   90.00
_cell.angle_gamma   90.00
#
_symmetry.space_group_name_H-M   'P 1'
#
loop_
_entity.id
_entity.type
_entity.pdbx_description
1 polymer ?
#
loop_
_entity_poly.entity_id
_entity_poly.type
_entity_poly.pdbx_seq_one_letter_code
_entity_poly.pdbx_strand_id
1 'polypeptide(L)'
;MAMTTQTPPAPEVQSVPLGRSPRRQNKKAVWEWKIVRRALWDAIVKLNPRKMMGNPVMFVVEIGSVITTVLLFRSSADSKFNLQITLWLWFTVLFANFAEAMAEGRGKAQADALRRAKAETMANRLLPDGKTETVPCTKLRSGDMVLVEAGEFVPGDGEIVEGVASVDESAITGESAPVIREAGGDRSAVTGGTRVLSDWVKVKITSNPGETFLDRMIALVEGAERQKTPNEIALNILLAGLTIIFLLAVVSLQPFA
;
A
#
# COMPACT_ATOMS: atom_id res chain seq x y z
N MET A 1 14.34 77.58 9.63
CA MET A 1 15.23 76.49 10.02
C MET A 1 14.40 75.21 9.96
N ALA A 2 14.44 74.52 8.80
CA ALA A 2 13.61 73.33 8.53
C ALA A 2 14.42 72.07 8.85
N MET A 3 13.93 71.28 9.85
CA MET A 3 14.53 70.01 10.18
C MET A 3 14.02 68.95 9.18
N THR A 4 14.93 68.46 8.35
CA THR A 4 14.72 67.33 7.47
C THR A 4 14.86 66.05 8.27
N THR A 5 13.75 65.36 8.56
CA THR A 5 13.73 64.00 9.12
C THR A 5 14.11 62.98 8.03
N GLN A 6 15.32 62.45 8.12
CA GLN A 6 15.73 61.31 7.27
C GLN A 6 15.10 60.00 7.85
N THR A 7 14.26 59.40 7.03
CA THR A 7 13.73 58.04 7.28
C THR A 7 14.86 57.00 7.04
N PRO A 8 15.09 56.08 7.98
CA PRO A 8 16.10 55.04 7.79
C PRO A 8 15.72 54.09 6.62
N PRO A 9 16.72 53.61 5.84
CA PRO A 9 16.45 52.69 4.76
C PRO A 9 15.86 51.38 5.25
N ALA A 10 14.89 50.85 4.50
CA ALA A 10 14.26 49.58 4.77
C ALA A 10 15.30 48.44 4.74
N PRO A 11 15.18 47.41 5.61
CA PRO A 11 16.11 46.29 5.62
C PRO A 11 16.05 45.52 4.29
N GLU A 12 17.22 45.31 3.73
CA GLU A 12 17.45 44.55 2.50
C GLU A 12 17.00 43.11 2.71
N VAL A 13 15.89 42.70 2.08
CA VAL A 13 15.39 41.33 2.10
C VAL A 13 16.38 40.48 1.31
N GLN A 14 17.28 39.81 2.01
CA GLN A 14 18.13 38.78 1.41
C GLN A 14 17.23 37.69 0.83
N SER A 15 17.25 37.57 -0.53
CA SER A 15 16.59 36.50 -1.24
C SER A 15 17.17 35.15 -0.82
N VAL A 16 16.41 34.42 0.01
CA VAL A 16 16.71 33.01 0.32
C VAL A 16 16.67 32.25 -1.01
N PRO A 17 17.75 31.53 -1.40
CA PRO A 17 17.74 30.76 -2.62
C PRO A 17 16.63 29.71 -2.53
N LEU A 18 15.66 29.81 -3.44
CA LEU A 18 14.59 28.82 -3.62
C LEU A 18 15.25 27.43 -3.72
N GLY A 19 15.08 26.66 -2.67
CA GLY A 19 15.56 25.29 -2.57
C GLY A 19 15.17 24.52 -3.84
N ARG A 20 16.13 23.79 -4.39
CA ARG A 20 15.97 22.92 -5.54
C ARG A 20 14.67 22.13 -5.40
N SER A 21 13.80 22.28 -6.41
CA SER A 21 12.57 21.49 -6.54
C SER A 21 12.85 20.02 -6.21
N PRO A 22 11.97 19.36 -5.44
CA PRO A 22 12.18 17.97 -5.08
C PRO A 22 12.38 17.17 -6.37
N ARG A 23 13.55 16.53 -6.46
CA ARG A 23 13.96 15.66 -7.55
C ARG A 23 12.79 14.72 -7.81
N ARG A 24 12.11 14.86 -8.97
CA ARG A 24 11.04 13.96 -9.42
C ARG A 24 11.47 12.54 -9.05
N GLN A 25 10.80 11.97 -8.06
CA GLN A 25 10.97 10.55 -7.75
C GLN A 25 10.64 9.82 -9.05
N ASN A 26 11.67 9.25 -9.65
CA ASN A 26 11.54 8.40 -10.81
C ASN A 26 10.45 7.39 -10.44
N LYS A 27 9.28 7.45 -11.07
CA LYS A 27 8.23 6.43 -10.95
C LYS A 27 8.92 5.15 -11.35
N LYS A 28 9.41 4.41 -10.34
CA LYS A 28 10.05 3.11 -10.56
C LYS A 28 9.10 2.32 -11.43
N ALA A 29 9.63 1.80 -12.51
CA ALA A 29 8.86 1.14 -13.55
C ALA A 29 7.88 0.17 -12.89
N VAL A 30 6.61 0.24 -13.33
CA VAL A 30 5.47 -0.58 -12.85
C VAL A 30 5.77 -2.10 -12.89
N TRP A 31 6.86 -2.47 -13.52
CA TRP A 31 7.35 -3.82 -13.76
C TRP A 31 8.66 -4.06 -12.99
N GLU A 32 8.59 -4.23 -11.68
CA GLU A 32 9.71 -4.81 -10.94
C GLU A 32 9.75 -6.32 -11.25
N TRP A 33 10.81 -6.79 -11.88
CA TRP A 33 11.01 -8.19 -12.28
C TRP A 33 10.78 -9.18 -11.13
N LYS A 34 11.06 -8.77 -9.89
CA LYS A 34 10.79 -9.56 -8.68
C LYS A 34 9.30 -9.83 -8.49
N ILE A 35 8.44 -8.83 -8.72
CA ILE A 35 6.98 -8.94 -8.59
C ILE A 35 6.45 -9.86 -9.69
N VAL A 36 6.91 -9.67 -10.94
CA VAL A 36 6.50 -10.50 -12.10
C VAL A 36 6.86 -11.97 -11.88
N ARG A 37 8.09 -12.27 -11.46
CA ARG A 37 8.52 -13.64 -11.19
C ARG A 37 7.71 -14.31 -10.09
N ARG A 38 7.40 -13.57 -9.01
CA ARG A 38 6.56 -14.06 -7.93
C ARG A 38 5.13 -14.30 -8.42
N ALA A 39 4.56 -13.36 -9.19
CA ALA A 39 3.21 -13.49 -9.73
C ALA A 39 3.08 -14.68 -10.69
N LEU A 40 4.10 -14.98 -11.49
CA LEU A 40 4.13 -16.18 -12.33
C LEU A 40 4.07 -17.48 -11.50
N TRP A 41 4.83 -17.52 -10.41
CA TRP A 41 4.78 -18.66 -9.50
C TRP A 41 3.44 -18.79 -8.80
N ASP A 42 2.93 -17.67 -8.28
CA ASP A 42 1.64 -17.59 -7.61
C ASP A 42 0.48 -17.96 -8.55
N ALA A 43 0.56 -17.63 -9.85
CA ALA A 43 -0.42 -18.02 -10.86
C ALA A 43 -0.55 -19.55 -10.97
N ILE A 44 0.58 -20.28 -10.86
CA ILE A 44 0.58 -21.75 -10.87
C ILE A 44 0.04 -22.31 -9.55
N VAL A 45 0.44 -21.72 -8.41
CA VAL A 45 -0.04 -22.16 -7.08
C VAL A 45 -1.54 -21.90 -6.91
N LYS A 46 -2.10 -20.89 -7.59
CA LYS A 46 -3.53 -20.58 -7.61
C LYS A 46 -4.37 -21.56 -8.43
N LEU A 47 -3.78 -22.46 -9.23
CA LEU A 47 -4.49 -23.56 -9.90
C LEU A 47 -5.08 -24.59 -8.91
N ASN A 48 -5.05 -24.33 -7.62
CA ASN A 48 -5.70 -25.18 -6.63
C ASN A 48 -7.22 -25.04 -6.72
N PRO A 49 -8.00 -26.10 -7.04
CA PRO A 49 -9.45 -26.04 -7.25
C PRO A 49 -10.22 -25.43 -6.08
N ARG A 50 -9.73 -25.62 -4.84
CA ARG A 50 -10.37 -25.03 -3.64
C ARG A 50 -10.30 -23.50 -3.63
N LYS A 51 -9.23 -22.91 -4.18
CA LYS A 51 -9.09 -21.47 -4.29
C LYS A 51 -9.92 -20.93 -5.45
N MET A 52 -9.96 -21.67 -6.56
CA MET A 52 -10.71 -21.30 -7.76
C MET A 52 -12.23 -21.34 -7.54
N MET A 53 -12.77 -22.13 -6.60
CA MET A 53 -14.20 -22.15 -6.24
C MET A 53 -14.73 -20.78 -5.80
N GLY A 54 -13.87 -19.87 -5.35
CA GLY A 54 -14.24 -18.48 -5.04
C GLY A 54 -14.64 -17.64 -6.27
N ASN A 55 -14.30 -18.12 -7.49
CA ASN A 55 -14.70 -17.53 -8.76
C ASN A 55 -15.32 -18.62 -9.66
N PRO A 56 -16.67 -18.76 -9.68
CA PRO A 56 -17.34 -19.88 -10.36
C PRO A 56 -17.02 -19.96 -11.85
N VAL A 57 -16.88 -18.81 -12.53
CA VAL A 57 -16.57 -18.75 -13.96
C VAL A 57 -15.19 -19.36 -14.24
N MET A 58 -14.18 -18.91 -13.47
CA MET A 58 -12.81 -19.40 -13.65
C MET A 58 -12.68 -20.89 -13.29
N PHE A 59 -13.43 -21.33 -12.28
CA PHE A 59 -13.50 -22.75 -11.90
C PHE A 59 -14.03 -23.62 -13.05
N VAL A 60 -15.09 -23.19 -13.74
CA VAL A 60 -15.64 -23.90 -14.92
C VAL A 60 -14.65 -23.93 -16.07
N VAL A 61 -13.93 -22.82 -16.32
CA VAL A 61 -12.88 -22.76 -17.35
C VAL A 61 -11.73 -23.70 -17.01
N GLU A 62 -11.33 -23.80 -15.76
CA GLU A 62 -10.28 -24.72 -15.30
C GLU A 62 -10.69 -26.18 -15.51
N ILE A 63 -11.93 -26.56 -15.11
CA ILE A 63 -12.46 -27.89 -15.36
C ILE A 63 -12.48 -28.18 -16.87
N GLY A 64 -12.96 -27.23 -17.69
CA GLY A 64 -12.94 -27.33 -19.13
C GLY A 64 -11.54 -27.57 -19.70
N SER A 65 -10.53 -26.86 -19.17
CA SER A 65 -9.12 -27.02 -19.56
C SER A 65 -8.60 -28.43 -19.26
N VAL A 66 -8.96 -28.98 -18.11
CA VAL A 66 -8.59 -30.36 -17.74
C VAL A 66 -9.29 -31.38 -18.64
N ILE A 67 -10.60 -31.21 -18.88
CA ILE A 67 -11.38 -32.12 -19.74
C ILE A 67 -10.82 -32.11 -21.17
N THR A 68 -10.58 -30.93 -21.77
CA THR A 68 -10.01 -30.83 -23.11
C THR A 68 -8.61 -31.41 -23.20
N THR A 69 -7.81 -31.29 -22.14
CA THR A 69 -6.50 -31.92 -22.05
C THR A 69 -6.63 -33.45 -22.07
N VAL A 70 -7.56 -34.03 -21.31
CA VAL A 70 -7.81 -35.48 -21.32
C VAL A 70 -8.30 -35.97 -22.69
N LEU A 71 -9.20 -35.22 -23.33
CA LEU A 71 -9.71 -35.54 -24.66
C LEU A 71 -8.62 -35.49 -25.73
N LEU A 72 -7.66 -34.53 -25.60
CA LEU A 72 -6.52 -34.46 -26.53
C LEU A 72 -5.68 -35.75 -26.55
N PHE A 73 -5.53 -36.42 -25.38
CA PHE A 73 -4.80 -37.69 -25.30
C PHE A 73 -5.64 -38.92 -25.71
N ARG A 74 -6.98 -38.78 -25.67
CA ARG A 74 -7.87 -39.92 -25.97
C ARG A 74 -8.34 -39.99 -27.43
N SER A 75 -8.48 -38.83 -28.09
CA SER A 75 -9.02 -38.74 -29.43
C SER A 75 -7.96 -38.28 -30.42
N SER A 76 -7.74 -39.10 -31.49
CA SER A 76 -6.85 -38.73 -32.59
C SER A 76 -7.56 -37.90 -33.68
N ALA A 77 -8.91 -37.83 -33.66
CA ALA A 77 -9.68 -37.02 -34.58
C ALA A 77 -9.55 -35.54 -34.15
N ASP A 78 -9.31 -34.67 -35.11
CA ASP A 78 -9.20 -33.20 -34.91
C ASP A 78 -8.19 -32.74 -33.88
N SER A 79 -7.07 -33.47 -33.74
CA SER A 79 -6.01 -33.21 -32.76
C SER A 79 -5.52 -31.76 -32.78
N LYS A 80 -5.43 -31.09 -33.94
CA LYS A 80 -4.98 -29.69 -34.05
C LYS A 80 -5.99 -28.72 -33.44
N PHE A 81 -7.28 -28.92 -33.68
CA PHE A 81 -8.34 -28.09 -33.14
C PHE A 81 -8.44 -28.25 -31.64
N ASN A 82 -8.43 -29.48 -31.14
CA ASN A 82 -8.43 -29.78 -29.71
C ASN A 82 -7.20 -29.20 -29.00
N LEU A 83 -6.02 -29.26 -29.62
CA LEU A 83 -4.80 -28.65 -29.09
C LEU A 83 -4.94 -27.12 -28.98
N GLN A 84 -5.47 -26.48 -30.03
CA GLN A 84 -5.66 -25.02 -30.03
C GLN A 84 -6.60 -24.57 -28.92
N ILE A 85 -7.75 -25.24 -28.75
CA ILE A 85 -8.71 -24.94 -27.67
C ILE A 85 -8.06 -25.13 -26.30
N THR A 86 -7.39 -26.26 -26.11
CA THR A 86 -6.72 -26.57 -24.84
C THR A 86 -5.68 -25.50 -24.47
N LEU A 87 -4.86 -25.07 -25.43
CA LEU A 87 -3.87 -24.01 -25.22
C LEU A 87 -4.51 -22.68 -24.86
N TRP A 88 -5.61 -22.31 -25.55
CA TRP A 88 -6.33 -21.07 -25.23
C TRP A 88 -6.98 -21.09 -23.85
N LEU A 89 -7.57 -22.20 -23.44
CA LEU A 89 -8.18 -22.34 -22.13
C LEU A 89 -7.12 -22.25 -21.03
N TRP A 90 -6.01 -22.97 -21.14
CA TRP A 90 -4.90 -22.88 -20.19
C TRP A 90 -4.28 -21.49 -20.14
N PHE A 91 -4.10 -20.85 -21.31
CA PHE A 91 -3.62 -19.47 -21.35
C PHE A 91 -4.57 -18.53 -20.60
N THR A 92 -5.89 -18.67 -20.79
CA THR A 92 -6.89 -17.84 -20.12
C THR A 92 -6.83 -18.01 -18.60
N VAL A 93 -6.78 -19.24 -18.09
CA VAL A 93 -6.70 -19.52 -16.65
C VAL A 93 -5.41 -18.99 -16.06
N LEU A 94 -4.27 -19.28 -16.67
CA LEU A 94 -2.97 -18.82 -16.18
C LEU A 94 -2.83 -17.32 -16.25
N PHE A 95 -3.32 -16.68 -17.31
CA PHE A 95 -3.27 -15.23 -17.45
C PHE A 95 -4.17 -14.53 -16.41
N ALA A 96 -5.37 -15.05 -16.14
CA ALA A 96 -6.26 -14.50 -15.12
C ALA A 96 -5.63 -14.61 -13.73
N ASN A 97 -5.10 -15.77 -13.37
CA ASN A 97 -4.39 -15.98 -12.10
C ASN A 97 -3.15 -15.09 -11.97
N PHE A 98 -2.41 -14.91 -13.08
CA PHE A 98 -1.27 -13.99 -13.12
C PHE A 98 -1.69 -12.55 -12.89
N ALA A 99 -2.75 -12.08 -13.56
CA ALA A 99 -3.26 -10.72 -13.40
C ALA A 99 -3.70 -10.44 -11.95
N GLU A 100 -4.37 -11.40 -11.33
CA GLU A 100 -4.77 -11.33 -9.92
C GLU A 100 -3.55 -11.32 -8.99
N ALA A 101 -2.58 -12.22 -9.18
CA ALA A 101 -1.35 -12.29 -8.41
C ALA A 101 -0.50 -11.01 -8.54
N MET A 102 -0.48 -10.38 -9.73
CA MET A 102 0.16 -9.08 -9.93
C MET A 102 -0.51 -7.96 -9.14
N ALA A 103 -1.85 -7.95 -9.08
CA ALA A 103 -2.59 -6.95 -8.30
C ALA A 103 -2.32 -7.10 -6.79
N GLU A 104 -2.34 -8.32 -6.26
CA GLU A 104 -2.01 -8.62 -4.85
C GLU A 104 -0.53 -8.31 -4.52
N GLY A 105 0.38 -8.66 -5.43
CA GLY A 105 1.81 -8.45 -5.26
C GLY A 105 2.20 -6.98 -5.11
N ARG A 106 1.48 -6.07 -5.76
CA ARG A 106 1.68 -4.62 -5.62
C ARG A 106 1.29 -4.12 -4.23
N GLY A 107 0.16 -4.57 -3.70
CA GLY A 107 -0.27 -4.21 -2.34
C GLY A 107 0.75 -4.66 -1.30
N LYS A 108 1.21 -5.91 -1.36
CA LYS A 108 2.23 -6.45 -0.46
C LYS A 108 3.56 -5.70 -0.57
N ALA A 109 4.01 -5.36 -1.78
CA ALA A 109 5.25 -4.60 -1.98
C ALA A 109 5.18 -3.20 -1.38
N GLN A 110 4.01 -2.55 -1.43
CA GLN A 110 3.79 -1.24 -0.81
C GLN A 110 3.82 -1.33 0.73
N ALA A 111 3.17 -2.33 1.31
CA ALA A 111 3.22 -2.59 2.76
C ALA A 111 4.64 -2.89 3.24
N ASP A 112 5.39 -3.73 2.51
CA ASP A 112 6.79 -4.02 2.80
C ASP A 112 7.69 -2.77 2.75
N ALA A 113 7.44 -1.85 1.81
CA ALA A 113 8.16 -0.58 1.72
C ALA A 113 7.91 0.31 2.93
N LEU A 114 6.65 0.41 3.39
CA LEU A 114 6.27 1.16 4.60
C LEU A 114 6.91 0.56 5.85
N ARG A 115 6.91 -0.77 6.00
CA ARG A 115 7.57 -1.46 7.13
C ARG A 115 9.06 -1.20 7.18
N ARG A 116 9.75 -1.23 6.04
CA ARG A 116 11.19 -0.93 5.98
C ARG A 116 11.48 0.51 6.38
N ALA A 117 10.73 1.47 5.84
CA ALA A 117 10.87 2.87 6.19
C ALA A 117 10.71 3.08 7.70
N LYS A 118 9.71 2.43 8.33
CA LYS A 118 9.50 2.46 9.77
C LYS A 118 10.69 1.84 10.54
N ALA A 119 11.18 0.69 10.11
CA ALA A 119 12.26 -0.02 10.79
C ALA A 119 13.61 0.73 10.74
N GLU A 120 13.85 1.51 9.69
CA GLU A 120 15.06 2.32 9.50
C GLU A 120 15.00 3.67 10.25
N THR A 121 13.84 4.07 10.78
CA THR A 121 13.70 5.34 11.51
C THR A 121 14.31 5.20 12.92
N MET A 122 15.23 6.10 13.24
CA MET A 122 15.82 6.24 14.56
C MET A 122 15.09 7.32 15.35
N ALA A 123 15.07 7.20 16.67
CA ALA A 123 14.44 8.14 17.58
C ALA A 123 15.41 8.56 18.70
N ASN A 124 15.38 9.83 19.04
CA ASN A 124 16.17 10.39 20.13
C ASN A 124 15.34 10.34 21.42
N ARG A 125 15.45 9.21 22.16
CA ARG A 125 14.72 9.00 23.42
C ARG A 125 15.37 9.78 24.54
N LEU A 126 14.58 10.55 25.29
CA LEU A 126 15.01 11.28 26.48
C LEU A 126 14.92 10.36 27.70
N LEU A 127 16.02 10.21 28.40
CA LEU A 127 16.12 9.45 29.64
C LEU A 127 15.79 10.35 30.84
N PRO A 128 15.38 9.77 32.00
CA PRO A 128 15.07 10.54 33.22
C PRO A 128 16.25 11.36 33.75
N ASP A 129 17.48 10.99 33.38
CA ASP A 129 18.71 11.71 33.73
C ASP A 129 19.01 12.90 32.80
N GLY A 130 18.10 13.21 31.86
CA GLY A 130 18.25 14.31 30.90
C GLY A 130 19.15 13.99 29.71
N LYS A 131 19.69 12.79 29.62
CA LYS A 131 20.48 12.34 28.46
C LYS A 131 19.58 11.87 27.32
N THR A 132 20.09 12.00 26.11
CA THR A 132 19.44 11.50 24.89
C THR A 132 20.09 10.19 24.45
N GLU A 133 19.28 9.18 24.18
CA GLU A 133 19.70 7.89 23.64
C GLU A 133 19.04 7.69 22.27
N THR A 134 19.85 7.41 21.25
CA THR A 134 19.32 7.10 19.92
C THR A 134 18.93 5.63 19.82
N VAL A 135 17.66 5.35 19.64
CA VAL A 135 17.09 3.99 19.56
C VAL A 135 16.26 3.80 18.29
N PRO A 136 16.15 2.59 17.75
CA PRO A 136 15.21 2.31 16.68
C PRO A 136 13.77 2.58 17.15
N CYS A 137 12.94 3.18 16.32
CA CYS A 137 11.54 3.49 16.67
C CYS A 137 10.73 2.25 17.09
N THR A 138 11.11 1.07 16.63
CA THR A 138 10.50 -0.22 17.01
C THR A 138 10.71 -0.59 18.49
N LYS A 139 11.65 0.04 19.19
CA LYS A 139 11.92 -0.18 20.63
C LYS A 139 11.16 0.79 21.53
N LEU A 140 10.58 1.84 20.97
CA LEU A 140 9.79 2.80 21.75
C LEU A 140 8.57 2.12 22.37
N ARG A 141 8.18 2.60 23.55
CA ARG A 141 6.99 2.16 24.27
C ARG A 141 6.12 3.36 24.66
N SER A 142 4.84 3.07 24.87
CA SER A 142 3.94 4.08 25.42
C SER A 142 4.50 4.62 26.74
N GLY A 143 4.57 5.96 26.85
CA GLY A 143 5.17 6.68 27.97
C GLY A 143 6.60 7.17 27.71
N ASP A 144 7.32 6.65 26.71
CA ASP A 144 8.65 7.15 26.36
C ASP A 144 8.59 8.60 25.87
N MET A 145 9.60 9.39 26.24
CA MET A 145 9.77 10.76 25.78
C MET A 145 10.79 10.79 24.66
N VAL A 146 10.47 11.45 23.55
CA VAL A 146 11.38 11.61 22.42
C VAL A 146 11.51 13.08 22.03
N LEU A 147 12.74 13.46 21.63
CA LEU A 147 13.00 14.75 21.02
C LEU A 147 13.00 14.56 19.50
N VAL A 148 12.25 15.42 18.82
CA VAL A 148 12.18 15.42 17.34
C VAL A 148 12.53 16.82 16.87
N GLU A 149 13.57 16.93 16.04
CA GLU A 149 14.06 18.19 15.52
C GLU A 149 13.64 18.41 14.05
N ALA A 150 13.80 19.65 13.58
CA ALA A 150 13.49 20.00 12.20
C ALA A 150 14.24 19.09 11.20
N GLY A 151 13.48 18.52 10.26
CA GLY A 151 13.98 17.58 9.26
C GLY A 151 13.81 16.11 9.64
N GLU A 152 13.53 15.79 10.90
CA GLU A 152 13.33 14.43 11.39
C GLU A 152 11.88 13.97 11.23
N PHE A 153 11.69 12.66 11.26
CA PHE A 153 10.38 12.03 11.28
C PHE A 153 9.93 11.75 12.71
N VAL A 154 8.66 12.00 12.99
CA VAL A 154 8.02 11.59 14.25
C VAL A 154 8.05 10.06 14.33
N PRO A 155 8.69 9.47 15.35
CA PRO A 155 9.00 8.03 15.37
C PRO A 155 7.82 7.14 15.75
N GLY A 156 6.74 7.71 16.27
CA GLY A 156 5.54 6.99 16.69
C GLY A 156 4.40 7.95 17.02
N ASP A 157 3.19 7.44 17.21
CA ASP A 157 2.06 8.26 17.60
C ASP A 157 2.23 8.75 19.03
N GLY A 158 1.93 10.02 19.26
CA GLY A 158 2.15 10.64 20.55
C GLY A 158 1.50 12.00 20.72
N GLU A 159 1.81 12.63 21.85
CA GLU A 159 1.39 13.98 22.19
C GLU A 159 2.60 14.87 22.45
N ILE A 160 2.58 16.07 21.89
CA ILE A 160 3.59 17.09 22.18
C ILE A 160 3.38 17.59 23.61
N VAL A 161 4.41 17.48 24.42
CA VAL A 161 4.42 17.96 25.81
C VAL A 161 5.19 19.28 25.98
N GLU A 162 6.08 19.57 25.03
CA GLU A 162 6.88 20.79 25.01
C GLU A 162 7.29 21.15 23.58
N GLY A 163 7.30 22.45 23.27
CA GLY A 163 7.69 22.98 21.98
C GLY A 163 6.50 23.25 21.04
N VAL A 164 6.82 23.83 19.89
CA VAL A 164 5.91 24.12 18.79
C VAL A 164 6.66 23.88 17.49
N ALA A 165 6.02 23.22 16.52
CA ALA A 165 6.64 22.95 15.23
C ALA A 165 5.62 22.95 14.09
N SER A 166 6.11 23.26 12.90
CA SER A 166 5.39 23.01 11.67
C SER A 166 5.65 21.56 11.22
N VAL A 167 4.60 20.80 11.00
CA VAL A 167 4.65 19.37 10.69
C VAL A 167 4.03 19.11 9.32
N ASP A 168 4.73 18.39 8.48
CA ASP A 168 4.23 17.87 7.21
C ASP A 168 3.54 16.51 7.45
N GLU A 169 2.23 16.51 7.31
CA GLU A 169 1.38 15.34 7.45
C GLU A 169 0.93 14.77 6.10
N SER A 170 1.48 15.26 4.99
CA SER A 170 1.07 14.89 3.64
C SER A 170 1.16 13.39 3.36
N ALA A 171 2.10 12.70 4.00
CA ALA A 171 2.26 11.25 3.89
C ALA A 171 1.07 10.46 4.50
N ILE A 172 0.33 11.09 5.41
CA ILE A 172 -0.78 10.48 6.16
C ILE A 172 -2.13 11.01 5.66
N THR A 173 -2.29 12.33 5.60
CA THR A 173 -3.56 12.98 5.25
C THR A 173 -3.72 13.21 3.75
N GLY A 174 -2.61 13.23 3.00
CA GLY A 174 -2.56 13.62 1.59
C GLY A 174 -2.60 15.14 1.38
N GLU A 175 -2.71 15.95 2.44
CA GLU A 175 -2.70 17.40 2.37
C GLU A 175 -1.28 17.95 2.34
N SER A 176 -0.98 18.80 1.36
CA SER A 176 0.38 19.35 1.18
C SER A 176 0.68 20.55 2.06
N ALA A 177 -0.31 21.10 2.77
CA ALA A 177 -0.12 22.25 3.64
C ALA A 177 0.41 21.79 5.00
N PRO A 178 1.53 22.36 5.50
CA PRO A 178 2.03 22.06 6.83
C PRO A 178 1.03 22.48 7.93
N VAL A 179 0.96 21.69 8.98
CA VAL A 179 0.10 21.95 10.15
C VAL A 179 0.98 22.37 11.33
N ILE A 180 0.55 23.41 12.07
CA ILE A 180 1.23 23.81 13.31
C ILE A 180 0.75 22.87 14.42
N ARG A 181 1.71 22.23 15.07
CA ARG A 181 1.53 21.36 16.24
C ARG A 181 2.24 21.97 17.44
N GLU A 182 1.58 21.99 18.59
CA GLU A 182 2.08 22.65 19.80
C GLU A 182 1.68 21.88 21.06
N ALA A 183 2.38 22.12 22.15
CA ALA A 183 2.07 21.53 23.45
C ALA A 183 0.74 22.01 23.99
N GLY A 184 -0.14 21.10 24.41
CA GLY A 184 -1.43 21.37 25.01
C GLY A 184 -2.57 21.58 24.02
N GLY A 185 -3.78 21.23 24.43
CA GLY A 185 -5.00 21.38 23.62
C GLY A 185 -5.10 20.43 22.43
N ASP A 186 -5.97 20.81 21.49
CA ASP A 186 -6.34 19.97 20.35
C ASP A 186 -5.23 19.80 19.31
N ARG A 187 -4.15 20.57 19.41
CA ARG A 187 -3.04 20.54 18.46
C ARG A 187 -1.82 19.75 18.94
N SER A 188 -1.92 19.11 20.10
CA SER A 188 -0.81 18.35 20.69
C SER A 188 -0.58 16.99 20.07
N ALA A 189 -1.59 16.40 19.43
CA ALA A 189 -1.50 15.07 18.85
C ALA A 189 -0.62 15.08 17.59
N VAL A 190 0.31 14.11 17.51
CA VAL A 190 1.18 13.86 16.33
C VAL A 190 1.15 12.40 15.95
N THR A 191 1.25 12.14 14.67
CA THR A 191 1.20 10.79 14.10
C THR A 191 2.60 10.36 13.65
N GLY A 192 2.97 9.14 13.97
CA GLY A 192 4.23 8.54 13.53
C GLY A 192 4.37 8.50 12.00
N GLY A 193 5.54 8.88 11.50
CA GLY A 193 5.82 8.96 10.06
C GLY A 193 5.56 10.34 9.44
N THR A 194 5.03 11.31 10.18
CA THR A 194 4.98 12.72 9.78
C THR A 194 6.36 13.37 9.95
N ARG A 195 6.62 14.46 9.24
CA ARG A 195 7.93 15.12 9.26
C ARG A 195 7.86 16.50 9.91
N VAL A 196 8.74 16.74 10.87
CA VAL A 196 8.92 18.07 11.46
C VAL A 196 9.68 18.97 10.47
N LEU A 197 9.14 20.13 10.14
CA LEU A 197 9.72 21.07 9.17
C LEU A 197 10.49 22.22 9.83
N SER A 198 10.04 22.67 10.99
CA SER A 198 10.68 23.77 11.72
C SER A 198 10.75 23.46 13.22
N ASP A 199 11.72 24.07 13.88
CA ASP A 199 11.91 24.02 15.33
C ASP A 199 12.07 22.58 15.88
N TRP A 200 11.66 22.34 17.09
CA TRP A 200 11.72 21.04 17.76
C TRP A 200 10.51 20.83 18.66
N VAL A 201 10.21 19.55 18.90
CA VAL A 201 9.15 19.16 19.83
C VAL A 201 9.60 17.99 20.70
N LYS A 202 9.15 17.99 21.96
CA LYS A 202 9.21 16.81 22.82
C LYS A 202 7.88 16.09 22.75
N VAL A 203 7.91 14.85 22.32
CA VAL A 203 6.74 14.01 22.13
C VAL A 203 6.74 12.89 23.15
N LYS A 204 5.64 12.75 23.87
CA LYS A 204 5.33 11.58 24.68
C LYS A 204 4.65 10.55 23.83
N ILE A 205 5.27 9.41 23.66
CA ILE A 205 4.72 8.29 22.87
C ILE A 205 3.48 7.73 23.57
N THR A 206 2.40 7.57 22.82
CA THR A 206 1.11 7.04 23.34
C THR A 206 0.80 5.64 22.87
N SER A 207 1.43 5.17 21.78
CA SER A 207 1.18 3.85 21.17
C SER A 207 2.37 2.92 21.33
N ASN A 208 2.08 1.63 21.55
CA ASN A 208 3.12 0.60 21.48
C ASN A 208 3.44 0.18 20.03
N PRO A 209 4.60 -0.44 19.77
CA PRO A 209 4.88 -1.06 18.48
C PRO A 209 3.82 -2.10 18.11
N GLY A 210 3.32 -2.00 16.89
CA GLY A 210 2.19 -2.83 16.40
C GLY A 210 0.82 -2.14 16.52
N GLU A 211 0.70 -1.07 17.33
CA GLU A 211 -0.56 -0.36 17.56
C GLU A 211 -0.60 1.03 16.92
N THR A 212 0.52 1.49 16.32
CA THR A 212 0.59 2.82 15.71
C THR A 212 -0.37 2.92 14.52
N PHE A 213 -0.76 4.15 14.19
CA PHE A 213 -1.58 4.43 13.00
C PHE A 213 -0.97 3.82 11.73
N LEU A 214 0.35 3.92 11.57
CA LEU A 214 1.08 3.32 10.45
C LEU A 214 0.98 1.78 10.47
N ASP A 215 1.07 1.13 11.64
CA ASP A 215 0.90 -0.32 11.77
C ASP A 215 -0.51 -0.76 11.36
N ARG A 216 -1.52 -0.01 11.76
CA ARG A 216 -2.91 -0.26 11.34
C ARG A 216 -3.10 -0.08 9.84
N MET A 217 -2.51 0.95 9.25
CA MET A 217 -2.54 1.14 7.79
C MET A 217 -1.86 -0.02 7.06
N ILE A 218 -0.68 -0.46 7.53
CA ILE A 218 0.02 -1.61 6.97
C ILE A 218 -0.86 -2.87 7.06
N ALA A 219 -1.45 -3.13 8.24
CA ALA A 219 -2.35 -4.27 8.45
C ALA A 219 -3.58 -4.22 7.54
N LEU A 220 -4.16 -3.04 7.32
CA LEU A 220 -5.27 -2.85 6.37
C LEU A 220 -4.85 -3.14 4.93
N VAL A 221 -3.65 -2.71 4.51
CA VAL A 221 -3.14 -2.98 3.17
C VAL A 221 -2.79 -4.47 2.98
N GLU A 222 -2.26 -5.12 4.03
CA GLU A 222 -1.92 -6.56 3.99
C GLU A 222 -3.13 -7.46 4.18
N GLY A 223 -4.04 -7.09 5.08
CA GLY A 223 -5.28 -7.81 5.36
C GLY A 223 -6.40 -7.49 4.38
N ALA A 224 -6.20 -6.52 3.52
CA ALA A 224 -7.11 -6.27 2.42
C ALA A 224 -7.02 -7.40 1.38
N GLU A 225 -7.57 -8.55 1.73
CA GLU A 225 -8.41 -9.20 0.74
C GLU A 225 -9.37 -8.11 0.28
N ARG A 226 -9.12 -7.62 -0.92
CA ARG A 226 -9.91 -6.55 -1.55
C ARG A 226 -11.40 -6.85 -1.31
N GLN A 227 -12.03 -6.11 -0.40
CA GLN A 227 -13.46 -6.24 -0.18
C GLN A 227 -14.13 -5.91 -1.52
N LYS A 228 -14.81 -6.92 -2.06
CA LYS A 228 -15.52 -6.75 -3.33
C LYS A 228 -16.58 -5.68 -3.14
N THR A 229 -16.61 -4.72 -4.04
CA THR A 229 -17.65 -3.70 -4.05
C THR A 229 -19.03 -4.36 -4.27
N PRO A 230 -20.13 -3.73 -3.82
CA PRO A 230 -21.49 -4.25 -4.09
C PRO A 230 -21.74 -4.54 -5.58
N ASN A 231 -21.20 -3.71 -6.47
CA ASN A 231 -21.28 -3.92 -7.92
C ASN A 231 -20.47 -5.16 -8.39
N GLU A 232 -19.29 -5.41 -7.81
CA GLU A 232 -18.52 -6.61 -8.11
C GLU A 232 -19.23 -7.87 -7.62
N ILE A 233 -19.91 -7.79 -6.46
CA ILE A 233 -20.72 -8.91 -5.94
C ILE A 233 -21.90 -9.18 -6.90
N ALA A 234 -22.65 -8.14 -7.29
CA ALA A 234 -23.76 -8.26 -8.22
C ALA A 234 -23.31 -8.83 -9.57
N LEU A 235 -22.18 -8.35 -10.10
CA LEU A 235 -21.61 -8.86 -11.35
C LEU A 235 -21.18 -10.33 -11.23
N ASN A 236 -20.58 -10.74 -10.12
CA ASN A 236 -20.22 -12.15 -9.89
C ASN A 236 -21.45 -13.06 -9.83
N ILE A 237 -22.54 -12.61 -9.20
CA ILE A 237 -23.80 -13.35 -9.15
C ILE A 237 -24.39 -13.49 -10.57
N LEU A 238 -24.40 -12.40 -11.35
CA LEU A 238 -24.86 -12.40 -12.73
C LEU A 238 -24.04 -13.36 -13.60
N LEU A 239 -22.71 -13.29 -13.51
CA LEU A 239 -21.82 -14.16 -14.27
C LEU A 239 -21.97 -15.63 -13.87
N ALA A 240 -22.13 -15.92 -12.56
CA ALA A 240 -22.40 -17.28 -12.10
C ALA A 240 -23.73 -17.81 -12.66
N GLY A 241 -24.80 -17.00 -12.61
CA GLY A 241 -26.09 -17.35 -13.17
C GLY A 241 -26.02 -17.60 -14.70
N LEU A 242 -25.35 -16.72 -15.44
CA LEU A 242 -25.14 -16.88 -16.87
C LEU A 242 -24.34 -18.13 -17.20
N THR A 243 -23.30 -18.44 -16.41
CA THR A 243 -22.48 -19.66 -16.57
C THR A 243 -23.34 -20.92 -16.38
N ILE A 244 -24.21 -20.94 -15.36
CA ILE A 244 -25.11 -22.08 -15.13
C ILE A 244 -26.07 -22.27 -16.31
N ILE A 245 -26.70 -21.19 -16.80
CA ILE A 245 -27.60 -21.22 -17.96
C ILE A 245 -26.86 -21.73 -19.19
N PHE A 246 -25.65 -21.24 -19.43
CA PHE A 246 -24.82 -21.67 -20.55
C PHE A 246 -24.46 -23.18 -20.47
N LEU A 247 -24.06 -23.65 -19.29
CA LEU A 247 -23.77 -25.08 -19.07
C LEU A 247 -25.00 -25.96 -19.30
N LEU A 248 -26.18 -25.53 -18.81
CA LEU A 248 -27.42 -26.25 -19.06
C LEU A 248 -27.76 -26.30 -20.55
N ALA A 249 -27.58 -25.20 -21.28
CA ALA A 249 -27.79 -25.16 -22.72
C ALA A 249 -26.84 -26.12 -23.46
N VAL A 250 -25.55 -26.09 -23.14
CA VAL A 250 -24.52 -26.97 -23.74
C VAL A 250 -24.84 -28.44 -23.49
N VAL A 251 -25.17 -28.81 -22.23
CA VAL A 251 -25.52 -30.20 -21.88
C VAL A 251 -26.82 -30.65 -22.58
N SER A 252 -27.82 -29.76 -22.68
CA SER A 252 -29.08 -30.10 -23.34
C SER A 252 -28.94 -30.28 -24.87
N LEU A 253 -27.95 -29.63 -25.50
CA LEU A 253 -27.70 -29.74 -26.94
C LEU A 253 -26.85 -30.98 -27.30
N GLN A 254 -26.12 -31.54 -26.34
CA GLN A 254 -25.25 -32.69 -26.60
C GLN A 254 -25.95 -33.90 -27.29
N PRO A 255 -27.21 -34.26 -26.96
CA PRO A 255 -27.87 -35.38 -27.64
C PRO A 255 -28.21 -35.11 -29.12
N PHE A 256 -28.13 -33.85 -29.55
CA PHE A 256 -28.44 -33.41 -30.91
C PHE A 256 -27.20 -33.13 -31.77
N ALA A 257 -26.00 -33.22 -31.18
CA ALA A 257 -24.71 -33.01 -31.85
C ALA A 257 -24.04 -34.34 -32.23
#